data_ec653bce413a5c50e1991284a1a3c574
#
_entry.id   ec653bce413a5c50e1991284a1a3c574
#
_cell.length_a   1.000
_cell.length_b   1.000
_cell.length_c   1.000
_cell.angle_alpha   90.00
_cell.angle_beta   90.00
_cell.angle_gamma   90.00
#
_symmetry.space_group_name_H-M   'P 1'
#
loop_
_entity.id
_entity.type
_entity.pdbx_description
1 polymer ?
#
loop_
_entity_poly.entity_id
_entity_poly.type
_entity_poly.pdbx_seq_one_letter_code
_entity_poly.pdbx_strand_id
1 'polypeptide(L)'
;MSGVPETTRSVVLAELARLSGRPIVRPGDRVAEDLGLDSLAAAELGAWIEREFGHHAGTPESFVTAADVILAAAGQGVSVAEATLRPASARWLRTRRGGRLRPSPGRTIPEVFLAEALKHSAAVVVADQASGEKTFRQLVTGLLVLTPILRELPGRHLGIMLPASVAAGLFYLAALFAGKTPVMVNWTT
;
A
#
# COMPACT_ATOMS: atom_id res chain seq x y z
N MET A 1 -26.14 -9.23 -11.77
CA MET A 1 -26.05 -8.23 -12.85
C MET A 1 -27.41 -7.85 -13.46
N SER A 2 -28.49 -8.10 -12.74
CA SER A 2 -29.83 -7.65 -13.10
C SER A 2 -29.90 -6.14 -12.85
N GLY A 3 -30.11 -5.34 -13.91
CA GLY A 3 -30.30 -3.88 -13.80
C GLY A 3 -29.29 -3.01 -14.54
N VAL A 4 -28.20 -3.58 -15.09
CA VAL A 4 -27.27 -2.81 -15.92
C VAL A 4 -27.76 -2.82 -17.37
N PRO A 5 -27.91 -1.64 -18.03
CA PRO A 5 -28.28 -1.56 -19.43
C PRO A 5 -27.32 -2.34 -20.33
N GLU A 6 -27.83 -3.04 -21.34
CA GLU A 6 -27.01 -3.84 -22.27
C GLU A 6 -26.03 -2.94 -23.06
N THR A 7 -26.43 -1.71 -23.34
CA THR A 7 -25.56 -0.71 -23.99
C THR A 7 -24.34 -0.40 -23.12
N THR A 8 -24.52 -0.16 -21.82
CA THR A 8 -23.40 0.08 -20.87
C THR A 8 -22.47 -1.14 -20.83
N ARG A 9 -23.03 -2.35 -20.75
CA ARG A 9 -22.24 -3.58 -20.76
C ARG A 9 -21.40 -3.72 -22.03
N SER A 10 -22.01 -3.54 -23.19
CA SER A 10 -21.30 -3.71 -24.46
C SER A 10 -20.21 -2.68 -24.65
N VAL A 11 -20.41 -1.42 -24.25
CA VAL A 11 -19.41 -0.35 -24.34
C VAL A 11 -18.23 -0.64 -23.41
N VAL A 12 -18.48 -1.05 -22.19
CA VAL A 12 -17.40 -1.40 -21.23
C VAL A 12 -16.61 -2.62 -21.71
N LEU A 13 -17.27 -3.68 -22.17
CA LEU A 13 -16.56 -4.86 -22.67
C LEU A 13 -15.74 -4.56 -23.92
N ALA A 14 -16.21 -3.68 -24.80
CA ALA A 14 -15.47 -3.24 -25.97
C ALA A 14 -14.21 -2.44 -25.55
N GLU A 15 -14.31 -1.55 -24.57
CA GLU A 15 -13.16 -0.81 -24.06
C GLU A 15 -12.13 -1.72 -23.37
N LEU A 16 -12.57 -2.66 -22.55
CA LEU A 16 -11.69 -3.66 -21.96
C LEU A 16 -11.00 -4.54 -23.03
N ALA A 17 -11.71 -4.92 -24.08
CA ALA A 17 -11.14 -5.66 -25.21
C ALA A 17 -10.07 -4.81 -25.93
N ARG A 18 -10.33 -3.52 -26.12
CA ARG A 18 -9.38 -2.58 -26.72
C ARG A 18 -8.11 -2.42 -25.88
N LEU A 19 -8.26 -2.21 -24.58
CA LEU A 19 -7.12 -2.02 -23.65
C LEU A 19 -6.28 -3.27 -23.50
N SER A 20 -6.93 -4.44 -23.38
CA SER A 20 -6.24 -5.72 -23.20
C SER A 20 -5.72 -6.36 -24.49
N GLY A 21 -6.15 -5.85 -25.65
CA GLY A 21 -5.86 -6.46 -26.96
C GLY A 21 -6.54 -7.81 -27.18
N ARG A 22 -7.50 -8.21 -26.33
CA ARG A 22 -8.24 -9.45 -26.45
C ARG A 22 -9.49 -9.28 -27.33
N PRO A 23 -9.77 -10.22 -28.23
CA PRO A 23 -10.95 -10.12 -29.11
C PRO A 23 -12.27 -10.29 -28.38
N ILE A 24 -12.27 -10.97 -27.24
CA ILE A 24 -13.47 -11.27 -26.42
C ILE A 24 -13.10 -11.12 -24.95
N VAL A 25 -13.90 -10.32 -24.23
CA VAL A 25 -13.83 -10.18 -22.77
C VAL A 25 -15.15 -10.63 -22.17
N ARG A 26 -15.09 -11.42 -21.11
CA ARG A 26 -16.24 -11.92 -20.37
C ARG A 26 -16.36 -11.20 -19.04
N PRO A 27 -17.57 -11.03 -18.48
CA PRO A 27 -17.75 -10.35 -17.19
C PRO A 27 -16.97 -10.96 -16.02
N GLY A 28 -16.68 -12.27 -16.08
CA GLY A 28 -15.89 -12.97 -15.05
C GLY A 28 -14.38 -12.86 -15.21
N ASP A 29 -13.88 -12.28 -16.31
CA ASP A 29 -12.44 -12.16 -16.54
C ASP A 29 -11.83 -11.18 -15.52
N ARG A 30 -10.71 -11.56 -14.94
CA ARG A 30 -10.00 -10.75 -13.96
C ARG A 30 -9.17 -9.68 -14.66
N VAL A 31 -9.31 -8.43 -14.21
CA VAL A 31 -8.71 -7.26 -14.87
C VAL A 31 -7.19 -7.36 -14.93
N ALA A 32 -6.55 -7.72 -13.83
CA ALA A 32 -5.09 -7.84 -13.79
C ALA A 32 -4.60 -9.16 -14.40
N GLU A 33 -5.14 -10.30 -13.97
CA GLU A 33 -4.59 -11.63 -14.30
C GLU A 33 -4.99 -12.11 -15.70
N ASP A 34 -6.27 -11.92 -16.07
CA ASP A 34 -6.76 -12.42 -17.35
C ASP A 34 -6.63 -11.40 -18.49
N LEU A 35 -6.83 -10.12 -18.18
CA LEU A 35 -6.76 -9.05 -19.17
C LEU A 35 -5.38 -8.37 -19.23
N GLY A 36 -4.50 -8.59 -18.23
CA GLY A 36 -3.16 -8.03 -18.17
C GLY A 36 -3.14 -6.50 -17.98
N LEU A 37 -4.22 -5.93 -17.43
CA LEU A 37 -4.32 -4.51 -17.18
C LEU A 37 -3.70 -4.20 -15.81
N ASP A 38 -2.64 -3.41 -15.81
CA ASP A 38 -1.93 -2.98 -14.61
C ASP A 38 -2.69 -1.83 -13.88
N SER A 39 -2.12 -1.36 -12.79
CA SER A 39 -2.71 -0.28 -11.98
C SER A 39 -2.85 1.04 -12.74
N LEU A 40 -1.97 1.32 -13.71
CA LEU A 40 -2.08 2.51 -14.55
C LEU A 40 -3.25 2.38 -15.52
N ALA A 41 -3.37 1.24 -16.20
CA ALA A 41 -4.49 0.94 -17.09
C ALA A 41 -5.83 0.93 -16.31
N ALA A 42 -5.85 0.42 -15.07
CA ALA A 42 -7.04 0.49 -14.20
C ALA A 42 -7.41 1.94 -13.83
N ALA A 43 -6.42 2.80 -13.57
CA ALA A 43 -6.65 4.22 -13.31
C ALA A 43 -7.16 4.96 -14.56
N GLU A 44 -6.60 4.68 -15.74
CA GLU A 44 -7.08 5.21 -17.03
C GLU A 44 -8.52 4.77 -17.32
N LEU A 45 -8.84 3.51 -17.00
CA LEU A 45 -10.18 2.96 -17.12
C LEU A 45 -11.17 3.68 -16.18
N GLY A 46 -10.77 3.98 -14.95
CA GLY A 46 -11.56 4.78 -14.02
C GLY A 46 -11.88 6.17 -14.56
N ALA A 47 -10.85 6.88 -15.05
CA ALA A 47 -11.00 8.19 -15.66
C ALA A 47 -11.85 8.15 -16.95
N TRP A 48 -11.78 7.07 -17.72
CA TRP A 48 -12.63 6.85 -18.88
C TRP A 48 -14.09 6.66 -18.47
N ILE A 49 -14.38 5.88 -17.43
CA ILE A 49 -15.74 5.69 -16.91
C ILE A 49 -16.34 7.03 -16.47
N GLU A 50 -15.59 7.84 -15.74
CA GLU A 50 -16.06 9.16 -15.27
C GLU A 50 -16.40 10.08 -16.45
N ARG A 51 -15.59 10.07 -17.50
CA ARG A 51 -15.79 10.90 -18.69
C ARG A 51 -16.98 10.41 -19.53
N GLU A 52 -17.14 9.10 -19.70
CA GLU A 52 -18.13 8.50 -20.60
C GLU A 52 -19.51 8.38 -19.97
N PHE A 53 -19.56 8.03 -18.68
CA PHE A 53 -20.81 7.74 -17.96
C PHE A 53 -21.16 8.78 -16.89
N GLY A 54 -20.27 9.69 -16.57
CA GLY A 54 -20.47 10.76 -15.58
C GLY A 54 -20.55 10.28 -14.13
N HIS A 55 -20.15 9.04 -13.86
CA HIS A 55 -20.13 8.46 -12.50
C HIS A 55 -18.72 8.36 -11.97
N HIS A 56 -18.54 8.61 -10.67
CA HIS A 56 -17.28 8.30 -10.02
C HIS A 56 -17.06 6.79 -9.99
N ALA A 57 -15.99 6.33 -10.63
CA ALA A 57 -15.74 4.93 -10.87
C ALA A 57 -15.24 4.14 -9.64
N GLY A 58 -14.98 4.81 -8.53
CA GLY A 58 -14.30 4.20 -7.36
C GLY A 58 -12.78 4.23 -7.50
N THR A 59 -12.09 3.37 -6.77
CA THR A 59 -10.64 3.27 -6.84
C THR A 59 -10.21 2.18 -7.84
N PRO A 60 -9.04 2.31 -8.51
CA PRO A 60 -8.54 1.29 -9.44
C PRO A 60 -8.51 -0.13 -8.85
N GLU A 61 -8.24 -0.23 -7.55
CA GLU A 61 -8.18 -1.51 -6.82
C GLU A 61 -9.55 -2.20 -6.69
N SER A 62 -10.65 -1.47 -6.92
CA SER A 62 -12.01 -2.04 -6.91
C SER A 62 -12.34 -2.82 -8.17
N PHE A 63 -11.55 -2.67 -9.24
CA PHE A 63 -11.73 -3.36 -10.51
C PHE A 63 -11.06 -4.74 -10.49
N VAL A 64 -11.65 -5.69 -9.77
CA VAL A 64 -11.14 -7.06 -9.70
C VAL A 64 -11.52 -7.84 -10.95
N THR A 65 -12.76 -7.70 -11.42
CA THR A 65 -13.29 -8.38 -12.61
C THR A 65 -13.90 -7.38 -13.59
N ALA A 66 -14.09 -7.80 -14.85
CA ALA A 66 -14.81 -7.01 -15.83
C ALA A 66 -16.26 -6.69 -15.40
N ALA A 67 -16.86 -7.54 -14.57
CA ALA A 67 -18.18 -7.27 -13.98
C ALA A 67 -18.15 -6.07 -13.03
N ASP A 68 -17.08 -5.90 -12.23
CA ASP A 68 -16.94 -4.76 -11.32
C ASP A 68 -16.84 -3.46 -12.11
N VAL A 69 -16.12 -3.48 -13.24
CA VAL A 69 -16.02 -2.34 -14.16
C VAL A 69 -17.39 -1.98 -14.76
N ILE A 70 -18.18 -2.99 -15.16
CA ILE A 70 -19.54 -2.79 -15.68
C ILE A 70 -20.45 -2.18 -14.61
N LEU A 71 -20.37 -2.64 -13.36
CA LEU A 71 -21.13 -2.09 -12.25
C LEU A 71 -20.74 -0.64 -11.95
N ALA A 72 -19.44 -0.33 -11.97
CA ALA A 72 -18.93 1.03 -11.80
C ALA A 72 -19.47 1.97 -12.89
N ALA A 73 -19.45 1.54 -14.15
CA ALA A 73 -19.98 2.30 -15.27
C ALA A 73 -21.50 2.53 -15.20
N ALA A 74 -22.21 1.63 -14.51
CA ALA A 74 -23.65 1.77 -14.25
C ALA A 74 -23.96 2.63 -13.00
N GLY A 75 -22.96 3.23 -12.35
CA GLY A 75 -23.13 3.96 -11.09
C GLY A 75 -23.47 3.06 -9.91
N GLN A 76 -23.29 1.74 -10.08
CA GLN A 76 -23.50 0.72 -9.04
C GLN A 76 -22.15 0.19 -8.53
N GLY A 77 -21.10 0.97 -8.68
CA GLY A 77 -19.77 0.60 -8.23
C GLY A 77 -19.81 0.11 -6.79
N VAL A 78 -19.11 -0.99 -6.54
CA VAL A 78 -18.89 -1.44 -5.18
C VAL A 78 -18.19 -0.28 -4.48
N SER A 79 -18.93 0.45 -3.66
CA SER A 79 -18.31 1.27 -2.62
C SER A 79 -17.46 0.26 -1.85
N VAL A 80 -16.18 0.20 -2.16
CA VAL A 80 -15.21 -0.34 -1.20
C VAL A 80 -15.51 0.48 0.04
N ALA A 81 -16.14 -0.14 1.03
CA ALA A 81 -16.54 0.52 2.25
C ALA A 81 -15.34 1.35 2.65
N GLU A 82 -15.48 2.68 2.60
CA GLU A 82 -14.37 3.59 2.91
C GLU A 82 -13.82 3.05 4.22
N ALA A 83 -12.63 2.44 4.14
CA ALA A 83 -12.04 1.83 5.30
C ALA A 83 -11.95 2.95 6.30
N THR A 84 -12.76 2.87 7.35
CA THR A 84 -12.95 3.97 8.32
C THR A 84 -11.55 4.27 8.82
N LEU A 85 -10.94 5.32 8.26
CA LEU A 85 -9.57 5.69 8.57
C LEU A 85 -9.49 5.94 10.07
N ARG A 86 -8.61 5.27 10.75
CA ARG A 86 -8.35 5.53 12.17
C ARG A 86 -7.81 6.94 12.29
N PRO A 87 -8.47 7.83 13.03
CA PRO A 87 -7.97 9.19 13.20
C PRO A 87 -6.58 9.14 13.84
N ALA A 88 -5.67 9.99 13.35
CA ALA A 88 -4.37 10.17 13.99
C ALA A 88 -4.57 10.63 15.43
N SER A 89 -3.88 9.99 16.37
CA SER A 89 -4.04 10.38 17.77
C SER A 89 -3.48 11.79 18.00
N ALA A 90 -4.08 12.52 18.96
CA ALA A 90 -3.60 13.85 19.36
C ALA A 90 -2.13 13.83 19.84
N ARG A 91 -1.61 12.68 20.26
CA ARG A 91 -0.21 12.49 20.64
C ARG A 91 0.73 12.62 19.45
N TRP A 92 0.32 12.11 18.29
CA TRP A 92 1.09 12.18 17.05
C TRP A 92 1.24 13.61 16.54
N LEU A 93 0.19 14.42 16.74
CA LEU A 93 0.13 15.81 16.29
C LEU A 93 0.73 16.81 17.29
N ARG A 94 1.18 16.36 18.46
CA ARG A 94 1.85 17.21 19.42
C ARG A 94 3.21 17.66 18.88
N THR A 95 3.26 18.86 18.34
CA THR A 95 4.52 19.52 18.01
C THR A 95 5.32 19.76 19.30
N ARG A 96 6.48 19.16 19.39
CA ARG A 96 7.47 19.61 20.37
C ARG A 96 7.82 21.04 20.01
N ARG A 97 7.63 21.99 20.95
CA ARG A 97 8.02 23.38 20.77
C ARG A 97 9.44 23.45 20.24
N GLY A 98 9.61 24.21 19.16
CA GLY A 98 10.82 24.26 18.36
C GLY A 98 12.09 24.46 19.16
N GLY A 99 12.92 23.45 19.12
CA GLY A 99 14.30 23.47 19.54
C GLY A 99 15.16 23.02 18.36
N ARG A 100 16.44 23.40 18.38
CA ARG A 100 17.40 22.91 17.37
C ARG A 100 17.44 21.39 17.45
N LEU A 101 17.17 20.70 16.32
CA LEU A 101 17.30 19.26 16.23
C LEU A 101 18.74 18.87 16.61
N ARG A 102 18.86 18.08 17.67
CA ARG A 102 20.11 17.46 18.09
C ARG A 102 19.94 15.95 17.93
N PRO A 103 20.42 15.36 16.83
CA PRO A 103 20.38 13.92 16.66
C PRO A 103 21.17 13.26 17.78
N SER A 104 20.71 12.08 18.21
CA SER A 104 21.47 11.27 19.15
C SER A 104 22.83 10.87 18.58
N PRO A 105 23.84 10.67 19.43
CA PRO A 105 25.15 10.22 18.97
C PRO A 105 25.03 8.81 18.36
N GLY A 106 25.75 8.60 17.26
CA GLY A 106 25.81 7.33 16.56
C GLY A 106 26.42 7.51 15.17
N ARG A 107 27.10 6.50 14.66
CA ARG A 107 27.72 6.47 13.33
C ARG A 107 26.87 5.78 12.30
N THR A 108 25.86 5.02 12.75
CA THR A 108 24.97 4.23 11.92
C THR A 108 23.50 4.45 12.31
N ILE A 109 22.57 4.17 11.40
CA ILE A 109 21.13 4.24 11.69
C ILE A 109 20.76 3.36 12.89
N PRO A 110 21.21 2.09 13.00
CA PRO A 110 20.96 1.25 14.17
C PRO A 110 21.42 1.89 15.50
N GLU A 111 22.60 2.48 15.55
CA GLU A 111 23.13 3.12 16.75
C GLU A 111 22.27 4.32 17.19
N VAL A 112 21.96 5.21 16.24
CA VAL A 112 21.11 6.37 16.51
C VAL A 112 19.70 5.94 16.94
N PHE A 113 19.12 4.93 16.28
CA PHE A 113 17.82 4.40 16.64
C PHE A 113 17.80 3.85 18.07
N LEU A 114 18.79 3.05 18.45
CA LEU A 114 18.88 2.52 19.82
C LEU A 114 19.07 3.62 20.85
N ALA A 115 19.92 4.60 20.58
CA ALA A 115 20.15 5.74 21.47
C ALA A 115 18.85 6.54 21.70
N GLU A 116 18.03 6.74 20.66
CA GLU A 116 16.72 7.37 20.80
C GLU A 116 15.71 6.47 21.54
N ALA A 117 15.70 5.18 21.22
CA ALA A 117 14.81 4.20 21.87
C ALA A 117 15.04 4.10 23.39
N LEU A 118 16.29 4.19 23.83
CA LEU A 118 16.65 4.19 25.26
C LEU A 118 16.12 5.45 25.97
N LYS A 119 16.20 6.61 25.32
CA LYS A 119 15.74 7.87 25.89
C LYS A 119 14.23 8.02 25.89
N HIS A 120 13.56 7.47 24.87
CA HIS A 120 12.16 7.75 24.58
C HIS A 120 11.34 6.48 24.34
N SER A 121 11.59 5.40 25.10
CA SER A 121 11.03 4.06 24.87
C SER A 121 9.51 4.00 24.71
N ALA A 122 8.79 4.87 25.41
CA ALA A 122 7.32 4.94 25.36
C ALA A 122 6.78 5.92 24.29
N ALA A 123 7.65 6.66 23.60
CA ALA A 123 7.21 7.57 22.56
C ALA A 123 6.77 6.81 21.32
N VAL A 124 5.68 7.28 20.70
CA VAL A 124 5.24 6.80 19.38
C VAL A 124 6.22 7.29 18.33
N VAL A 125 6.69 6.40 17.47
CA VAL A 125 7.71 6.71 16.46
C VAL A 125 7.24 6.45 15.04
N VAL A 126 6.29 5.57 14.85
CA VAL A 126 5.70 5.25 13.55
C VAL A 126 4.25 4.80 13.73
N ALA A 127 3.43 5.05 12.73
CA ALA A 127 2.04 4.59 12.69
C ALA A 127 1.61 4.31 11.25
N ASP A 128 0.69 3.36 11.09
CA ASP A 128 -0.07 3.15 9.86
C ASP A 128 -1.52 2.75 10.18
N GLN A 129 -2.36 2.67 9.14
CA GLN A 129 -3.77 2.33 9.30
C GLN A 129 -3.98 0.88 9.76
N ALA A 130 -3.15 -0.04 9.31
CA ALA A 130 -3.27 -1.47 9.63
C ALA A 130 -2.77 -1.79 11.03
N SER A 131 -1.54 -1.36 11.36
CA SER A 131 -0.86 -1.68 12.61
C SER A 131 -1.16 -0.69 13.75
N GLY A 132 -1.64 0.51 13.41
CA GLY A 132 -1.79 1.61 14.36
C GLY A 132 -0.45 2.17 14.84
N GLU A 133 -0.46 2.90 15.93
CA GLU A 133 0.73 3.51 16.53
C GLU A 133 1.68 2.46 17.13
N LYS A 134 2.98 2.64 16.90
CA LYS A 134 4.04 1.82 17.52
C LYS A 134 5.05 2.71 18.24
N THR A 135 5.38 2.31 19.45
CA THR A 135 6.41 2.96 20.26
C THR A 135 7.79 2.41 19.94
N PHE A 136 8.85 3.13 20.33
CA PHE A 136 10.21 2.61 20.26
C PHE A 136 10.35 1.24 20.90
N ARG A 137 9.76 1.04 22.08
CA ARG A 137 9.80 -0.26 22.78
C ARG A 137 9.24 -1.39 21.93
N GLN A 138 8.10 -1.16 21.28
CA GLN A 138 7.45 -2.17 20.42
C GLN A 138 8.30 -2.47 19.18
N LEU A 139 8.92 -1.46 18.58
CA LEU A 139 9.83 -1.68 17.45
C LEU A 139 11.08 -2.46 17.90
N VAL A 140 11.68 -2.11 19.04
CA VAL A 140 12.83 -2.88 19.59
C VAL A 140 12.46 -4.34 19.83
N THR A 141 11.26 -4.61 20.37
CA THR A 141 10.78 -6.00 20.53
C THR A 141 10.69 -6.72 19.17
N GLY A 142 10.13 -6.07 18.16
CA GLY A 142 10.09 -6.62 16.79
C GLY A 142 11.48 -6.86 16.19
N LEU A 143 12.44 -5.94 16.44
CA LEU A 143 13.82 -6.09 15.99
C LEU A 143 14.51 -7.28 16.65
N LEU A 144 14.28 -7.51 17.93
CA LEU A 144 14.86 -8.67 18.66
C LEU A 144 14.39 -10.01 18.06
N VAL A 145 13.16 -10.05 17.56
CA VAL A 145 12.60 -11.25 16.91
C VAL A 145 13.11 -11.39 15.47
N LEU A 146 13.06 -10.32 14.69
CA LEU A 146 13.33 -10.39 13.25
C LEU A 146 14.83 -10.44 12.92
N THR A 147 15.67 -9.72 13.67
CA THR A 147 17.10 -9.62 13.35
C THR A 147 17.82 -10.97 13.28
N PRO A 148 17.62 -11.91 14.22
CA PRO A 148 18.23 -13.24 14.11
C PRO A 148 17.81 -13.98 12.84
N ILE A 149 16.51 -13.95 12.53
CA ILE A 149 15.95 -14.62 11.35
C ILE A 149 16.57 -14.06 10.06
N LEU A 150 16.61 -12.73 9.94
CA LEU A 150 17.17 -12.09 8.75
C LEU A 150 18.67 -12.31 8.62
N ARG A 151 19.38 -12.49 9.73
CA ARG A 151 20.83 -12.75 9.71
C ARG A 151 21.16 -14.10 9.08
N GLU A 152 20.31 -15.10 9.26
CA GLU A 152 20.47 -16.45 8.71
C GLU A 152 20.20 -16.53 7.19
N LEU A 153 19.46 -15.55 6.64
CA LEU A 153 19.21 -15.53 5.20
C LEU A 153 20.51 -15.38 4.42
N PRO A 154 20.67 -16.06 3.27
CA PRO A 154 21.87 -15.95 2.45
C PRO A 154 22.00 -14.54 1.82
N GLY A 155 23.24 -14.19 1.47
CA GLY A 155 23.54 -12.95 0.76
C GLY A 155 23.58 -11.70 1.64
N ARG A 156 24.16 -10.63 1.06
CA ARG A 156 24.35 -9.33 1.71
C ARG A 156 23.14 -8.40 1.55
N HIS A 157 22.41 -8.52 0.44
CA HIS A 157 21.27 -7.69 0.12
C HIS A 157 19.97 -8.37 0.53
N LEU A 158 19.04 -7.62 1.09
CA LEU A 158 17.70 -8.09 1.44
C LEU A 158 16.67 -7.26 0.67
N GLY A 159 15.97 -7.90 -0.28
CA GLY A 159 14.84 -7.28 -0.98
C GLY A 159 13.63 -7.17 -0.04
N ILE A 160 13.05 -5.97 0.05
CA ILE A 160 11.85 -5.68 0.84
C ILE A 160 10.77 -5.22 -0.12
N MET A 161 9.77 -6.08 -0.36
CA MET A 161 8.64 -5.83 -1.23
C MET A 161 7.37 -5.69 -0.38
N LEU A 162 7.26 -4.58 0.33
CA LEU A 162 6.15 -4.26 1.22
C LEU A 162 5.63 -2.85 0.90
N PRO A 163 4.33 -2.60 1.05
CA PRO A 163 3.79 -1.24 0.95
C PRO A 163 4.38 -0.34 2.04
N ALA A 164 4.31 0.96 1.86
CA ALA A 164 4.72 1.95 2.87
C ALA A 164 3.92 1.71 4.17
N SER A 165 4.56 1.08 5.15
CA SER A 165 3.91 0.60 6.38
C SER A 165 4.89 0.53 7.55
N VAL A 166 4.35 0.34 8.75
CA VAL A 166 5.13 0.02 9.96
C VAL A 166 5.96 -1.24 9.75
N ALA A 167 5.40 -2.24 9.07
CA ALA A 167 6.11 -3.49 8.77
C ALA A 167 7.32 -3.23 7.87
N ALA A 168 7.18 -2.45 6.80
CA ALA A 168 8.29 -2.11 5.90
C ALA A 168 9.42 -1.41 6.66
N GLY A 169 9.09 -0.44 7.52
CA GLY A 169 10.05 0.25 8.36
C GLY A 169 10.76 -0.69 9.36
N LEU A 170 10.02 -1.62 9.95
CA LEU A 170 10.57 -2.60 10.87
C LEU A 170 11.53 -3.57 10.16
N PHE A 171 11.16 -4.10 9.00
CA PHE A 171 12.03 -4.97 8.20
C PHE A 171 13.27 -4.25 7.71
N TYR A 172 13.12 -2.97 7.29
CA TYR A 172 14.27 -2.13 6.91
C TYR A 172 15.28 -2.00 8.04
N LEU A 173 14.82 -1.64 9.24
CA LEU A 173 15.68 -1.54 10.42
C LEU A 173 16.28 -2.91 10.79
N ALA A 174 15.47 -3.98 10.80
CA ALA A 174 15.94 -5.32 11.13
C ALA A 174 17.04 -5.81 10.16
N ALA A 175 16.93 -5.48 8.87
CA ALA A 175 17.97 -5.78 7.90
C ALA A 175 19.30 -5.07 8.25
N LEU A 176 19.25 -3.78 8.60
CA LEU A 176 20.42 -3.04 9.04
C LEU A 176 21.04 -3.63 10.31
N PHE A 177 20.22 -4.01 11.29
CA PHE A 177 20.68 -4.68 12.52
C PHE A 177 21.25 -6.07 12.25
N ALA A 178 20.78 -6.75 11.21
CA ALA A 178 21.32 -8.03 10.76
C ALA A 178 22.64 -7.89 9.97
N GLY A 179 23.12 -6.66 9.72
CA GLY A 179 24.31 -6.38 8.93
C GLY A 179 24.08 -6.52 7.41
N LYS A 180 22.82 -6.46 6.98
CA LYS A 180 22.44 -6.56 5.56
C LYS A 180 22.15 -5.18 4.97
N THR A 181 22.20 -5.09 3.66
CA THR A 181 21.81 -3.91 2.89
C THR A 181 20.35 -4.07 2.47
N PRO A 182 19.40 -3.30 3.02
CA PRO A 182 18.01 -3.35 2.59
C PRO A 182 17.86 -2.73 1.20
N VAL A 183 17.11 -3.40 0.33
CA VAL A 183 16.77 -2.96 -1.03
C VAL A 183 15.25 -2.87 -1.11
N MET A 184 14.73 -1.66 -1.19
CA MET A 184 13.28 -1.45 -1.34
C MET A 184 12.89 -1.79 -2.78
N VAL A 185 11.98 -2.75 -2.93
CA VAL A 185 11.46 -3.20 -4.22
C VAL A 185 10.09 -2.58 -4.43
N ASN A 186 9.95 -1.80 -5.50
CA ASN A 186 8.64 -1.29 -5.90
C ASN A 186 7.84 -2.41 -6.57
N TRP A 187 6.62 -2.66 -6.10
CA TRP A 187 5.72 -3.69 -6.62
C TRP A 187 4.54 -3.09 -7.41
N THR A 188 4.50 -1.76 -7.53
CA THR A 188 3.43 -1.01 -8.21
C THR A 188 3.81 -0.61 -9.65
N THR A 189 4.82 -1.27 -10.21
CA THR A 189 5.22 -1.05 -11.62
C THR A 189 4.63 -2.09 -12.54
#